data_73a5fe38b3b6e7f826701b0f68a02941
#
_entry.id   73a5fe38b3b6e7f826701b0f68a02941
#
_cell.length_a   1.000
_cell.length_b   1.000
_cell.length_c   1.000
_cell.angle_alpha   90.00
_cell.angle_beta   90.00
_cell.angle_gamma   90.00
#
_symmetry.space_group_name_H-M   'P 1'
#
loop_
_entity.id
_entity.type
_entity.pdbx_description
1 polymer ?
#
loop_
_entity_poly.entity_id
_entity_poly.type
_entity_poly.pdbx_seq_one_letter_code
_entity_poly.pdbx_strand_id
1 'polypeptide(L)'
;MNCDPDVTECVTFPAVSPDNQLTRAFMQLSHYRFSIAWPRLMPDGTKASLNQKGLDHYNKVINALLAAGVTPMATLYHWDLPQTLQDKGGWPNPELADLFNDYARVCFKEFGDRVRTLTSC
;
A
#
# COMPACT_ATOMS: atom_id res chain seq x y z
N MET A 1 11.76 1.00 -13.02
CA MET A 1 10.44 1.56 -13.39
C MET A 1 10.23 2.81 -12.58
N ASN A 2 10.33 3.97 -13.20
CA ASN A 2 10.03 5.24 -12.55
C ASN A 2 8.52 5.36 -12.44
N CYS A 3 7.97 5.22 -11.25
CA CYS A 3 6.61 5.67 -11.00
C CYS A 3 6.66 7.20 -10.90
N ASP A 4 6.17 7.86 -11.92
CA ASP A 4 5.94 9.30 -11.94
C ASP A 4 5.00 9.65 -10.77
N PRO A 5 5.32 10.60 -9.89
CA PRO A 5 4.46 10.99 -8.78
C PRO A 5 3.10 11.53 -9.22
N ASP A 6 2.94 11.91 -10.49
CA ASP A 6 1.68 12.36 -11.07
C ASP A 6 0.86 11.24 -11.74
N VAL A 7 1.39 10.01 -11.85
CA VAL A 7 0.63 8.89 -12.42
C VAL A 7 -0.29 8.30 -11.36
N THR A 8 -1.48 8.83 -11.33
CA THR A 8 -2.66 8.32 -10.61
C THR A 8 -3.14 6.95 -11.14
N GLU A 9 -2.38 6.31 -12.02
CA GLU A 9 -2.75 5.08 -12.74
C GLU A 9 -1.85 3.88 -12.47
N CYS A 10 -1.45 3.66 -11.22
CA CYS A 10 -1.07 2.31 -10.82
C CYS A 10 -2.26 1.65 -10.14
N VAL A 11 -2.98 0.86 -10.91
CA VAL A 11 -4.22 0.18 -10.55
C VAL A 11 -5.38 1.15 -10.31
N THR A 12 -5.95 1.65 -11.38
CA THR A 12 -7.34 2.12 -11.36
C THR A 12 -8.20 0.91 -11.06
N PHE A 13 -8.50 0.71 -9.77
CA PHE A 13 -9.71 -0.04 -9.48
C PHE A 13 -10.84 0.79 -10.11
N PRO A 14 -11.61 0.22 -11.05
CA PRO A 14 -12.79 0.90 -11.51
C PRO A 14 -13.60 1.26 -10.26
N ALA A 15 -14.10 2.48 -10.21
CA ALA A 15 -14.91 2.94 -9.09
C ALA A 15 -15.90 1.81 -8.76
N VAL A 16 -15.84 1.31 -7.53
CA VAL A 16 -16.68 0.21 -7.09
C VAL A 16 -18.11 0.75 -7.07
N SER A 17 -18.77 0.66 -8.22
CA SER A 17 -20.21 0.89 -8.33
C SER A 17 -20.90 -0.43 -8.05
N PRO A 18 -21.98 -0.46 -7.26
CA PRO A 18 -22.74 -1.67 -6.97
C PRO A 18 -23.22 -2.40 -8.24
N ASP A 19 -23.33 -1.69 -9.36
CA ASP A 19 -23.83 -2.19 -10.62
C ASP A 19 -22.74 -2.60 -11.62
N ASN A 20 -21.46 -2.52 -11.25
CA ASN A 20 -20.36 -2.84 -12.15
C ASN A 20 -20.11 -4.35 -12.17
N GLN A 21 -20.02 -4.95 -13.37
CA GLN A 21 -19.71 -6.37 -13.58
C GLN A 21 -18.39 -6.79 -12.93
N LEU A 22 -17.41 -5.87 -12.85
CA LEU A 22 -16.15 -6.09 -12.16
C LEU A 22 -16.35 -6.25 -10.65
N THR A 23 -17.23 -5.47 -10.04
CA THR A 23 -17.59 -5.61 -8.62
C THR A 23 -18.21 -6.99 -8.35
N ARG A 24 -19.05 -7.50 -9.27
CA ARG A 24 -19.62 -8.85 -9.16
C ARG A 24 -18.56 -9.95 -9.34
N ALA A 25 -17.58 -9.76 -10.21
CA ALA A 25 -16.45 -10.68 -10.35
C ALA A 25 -15.57 -10.69 -9.08
N PHE A 26 -15.36 -9.55 -8.45
CA PHE A 26 -14.66 -9.45 -7.16
C PHE A 26 -15.46 -10.09 -6.01
N MET A 27 -16.77 -10.05 -6.03
CA MET A 27 -17.64 -10.72 -5.03
C MET A 27 -17.50 -12.24 -5.01
N GLN A 28 -16.91 -12.85 -6.05
CA GLN A 28 -16.59 -14.28 -6.09
C GLN A 28 -15.22 -14.62 -5.50
N LEU A 29 -14.40 -13.62 -5.23
CA LEU A 29 -13.10 -13.79 -4.60
C LEU A 29 -13.24 -13.69 -3.08
N SER A 30 -12.65 -14.63 -2.35
CA SER A 30 -12.62 -14.59 -0.89
C SER A 30 -11.57 -13.61 -0.35
N HIS A 31 -10.46 -13.46 -1.05
CA HIS A 31 -9.31 -12.65 -0.65
C HIS A 31 -8.76 -11.87 -1.84
N TYR A 32 -8.23 -10.70 -1.55
CA TYR A 32 -7.51 -9.89 -2.54
C TYR A 32 -6.19 -9.38 -1.95
N ARG A 33 -5.08 -9.70 -2.62
CA ARG A 33 -3.75 -9.23 -2.24
C ARG A 33 -3.37 -8.01 -3.07
N PHE A 34 -2.90 -6.96 -2.39
CA PHE A 34 -2.36 -5.76 -3.00
C PHE A 34 -1.09 -5.32 -2.26
N SER A 35 -0.26 -4.52 -2.92
CA SER A 35 0.93 -3.95 -2.33
C SER A 35 0.68 -2.50 -1.87
N ILE A 36 1.22 -2.16 -0.69
CA ILE A 36 1.29 -0.79 -0.20
C ILE A 36 2.63 -0.23 -0.67
N ALA A 37 2.62 0.85 -1.45
CA ALA A 37 3.83 1.48 -1.93
C ALA A 37 4.44 2.37 -0.83
N TRP A 38 5.61 1.98 -0.33
CA TRP A 38 6.35 2.77 0.65
C TRP A 38 6.57 4.23 0.19
N PRO A 39 7.03 4.51 -1.07
CA PRO A 39 7.18 5.89 -1.54
C PRO A 39 5.88 6.68 -1.58
N ARG A 40 4.73 6.03 -1.72
CA ARG A 40 3.43 6.70 -1.69
C ARG A 40 3.06 7.18 -0.29
N LEU A 41 3.38 6.38 0.73
CA LEU A 41 3.14 6.75 2.12
C LEU A 41 4.23 7.67 2.68
N MET A 42 5.48 7.42 2.33
CA MET A 42 6.65 8.14 2.81
C MET A 42 7.61 8.43 1.66
N PRO A 43 7.44 9.54 0.92
CA PRO A 43 8.21 9.83 -0.29
C PRO A 43 9.73 9.83 -0.10
N ASP A 44 10.24 10.29 1.05
CA ASP A 44 11.66 10.24 1.38
C ASP A 44 12.06 9.02 2.22
N GLY A 45 11.13 8.11 2.46
CA GLY A 45 11.31 6.91 3.27
C GLY A 45 11.23 7.12 4.77
N THR A 46 11.10 8.34 5.25
CA THR A 46 11.03 8.67 6.68
C THR A 46 9.61 8.94 7.15
N LYS A 47 9.35 8.71 8.44
CA LYS A 47 8.07 9.01 9.07
C LYS A 47 7.69 10.50 8.99
N ALA A 48 8.68 11.40 8.92
CA ALA A 48 8.45 12.84 8.80
C ALA A 48 7.80 13.22 7.46
N SER A 49 7.98 12.43 6.40
CA SER A 49 7.39 12.64 5.09
C SER A 49 6.02 11.95 4.89
N LEU A 50 5.39 11.49 5.97
CA LEU A 50 4.12 10.77 5.89
C LEU A 50 3.06 11.54 5.11
N ASN A 51 2.57 10.91 4.05
CA ASN A 51 1.62 11.50 3.11
C ASN A 51 0.19 11.06 3.43
N GLN A 52 -0.61 12.01 3.91
CA GLN A 52 -2.01 11.75 4.27
C GLN A 52 -2.85 11.27 3.07
N LYS A 53 -2.61 11.82 1.88
CA LYS A 53 -3.31 11.37 0.65
C LYS A 53 -3.03 9.91 0.31
N GLY A 54 -1.81 9.44 0.58
CA GLY A 54 -1.44 8.04 0.42
C GLY A 54 -2.19 7.14 1.41
N LEU A 55 -2.27 7.53 2.68
CA LEU A 55 -3.06 6.83 3.69
C LEU A 55 -4.54 6.75 3.31
N ASP A 56 -5.11 7.87 2.89
CA ASP A 56 -6.52 7.95 2.48
C ASP A 56 -6.82 7.05 1.28
N HIS A 57 -5.89 6.96 0.32
CA HIS A 57 -6.02 6.07 -0.82
C HIS A 57 -6.14 4.60 -0.38
N TYR A 58 -5.22 4.11 0.46
CA TYR A 58 -5.27 2.72 0.92
C TYR A 58 -6.44 2.45 1.86
N ASN A 59 -6.84 3.41 2.68
CA ASN A 59 -8.06 3.31 3.47
C ASN A 59 -9.30 3.13 2.60
N LYS A 60 -9.41 3.86 1.50
CA LYS A 60 -10.51 3.69 0.53
C LYS A 60 -10.49 2.30 -0.12
N VAL A 61 -9.32 1.82 -0.54
CA VAL A 61 -9.17 0.48 -1.13
C VAL A 61 -9.60 -0.61 -0.13
N ILE A 62 -9.09 -0.56 1.10
CA ILE A 62 -9.42 -1.53 2.14
C ILE A 62 -10.91 -1.53 2.46
N ASN A 63 -11.50 -0.35 2.64
CA ASN A 63 -12.92 -0.22 2.95
C ASN A 63 -13.80 -0.73 1.80
N ALA A 64 -13.42 -0.47 0.54
CA ALA A 64 -14.14 -0.96 -0.63
C ALA A 64 -14.09 -2.51 -0.73
N LEU A 65 -12.94 -3.11 -0.44
CA LEU A 65 -12.80 -4.58 -0.40
C LEU A 65 -13.70 -5.19 0.68
N LEU A 66 -13.67 -4.63 1.89
CA LEU A 66 -14.50 -5.11 3.00
C LEU A 66 -16.00 -4.95 2.70
N ALA A 67 -16.40 -3.83 2.10
CA ALA A 67 -17.78 -3.60 1.68
C ALA A 67 -18.25 -4.61 0.63
N ALA A 68 -17.33 -5.09 -0.21
CA ALA A 68 -17.60 -6.15 -1.21
C ALA A 68 -17.53 -7.57 -0.63
N GLY A 69 -17.26 -7.74 0.68
CA GLY A 69 -17.10 -9.04 1.32
C GLY A 69 -15.78 -9.75 0.99
N VAL A 70 -14.77 -9.00 0.50
CA VAL A 70 -13.45 -9.53 0.13
C VAL A 70 -12.46 -9.22 1.25
N THR A 71 -11.71 -10.24 1.69
CA THR A 71 -10.69 -10.07 2.73
C THR A 71 -9.43 -9.42 2.14
N PRO A 72 -9.02 -8.23 2.62
CA PRO A 72 -7.80 -7.59 2.13
C PRO A 72 -6.56 -8.27 2.72
N MET A 73 -5.56 -8.49 1.87
CA MET A 73 -4.21 -8.93 2.22
C MET A 73 -3.22 -7.90 1.68
N ALA A 74 -2.38 -7.34 2.51
CA ALA A 74 -1.44 -6.31 2.07
C ALA A 74 0.00 -6.81 2.09
N THR A 75 0.75 -6.44 1.06
CA THR A 75 2.20 -6.61 0.98
C THR A 75 2.86 -5.27 1.27
N LEU A 76 3.73 -5.20 2.28
CA LEU A 76 4.37 -3.97 2.71
C LEU A 76 5.49 -3.53 1.76
N TYR A 77 6.20 -4.47 1.17
CA TYR A 77 7.29 -4.20 0.26
C TYR A 77 7.24 -5.17 -0.92
N HIS A 78 7.24 -4.61 -2.13
CA HIS A 78 7.29 -5.37 -3.36
C HIS A 78 8.18 -4.66 -4.40
N TRP A 79 9.48 -4.54 -4.10
CA TRP A 79 10.52 -3.95 -4.96
C TRP A 79 10.43 -2.42 -5.15
N ASP A 80 9.60 -1.74 -4.39
CA ASP A 80 9.32 -0.31 -4.48
C ASP A 80 9.97 0.50 -3.35
N LEU A 81 11.30 0.42 -3.26
CA LEU A 81 12.09 1.20 -2.32
C LEU A 81 12.04 2.70 -2.70
N PRO A 82 11.80 3.63 -1.75
CA PRO A 82 11.91 5.05 -2.02
C PRO A 82 13.27 5.40 -2.61
N GLN A 83 13.29 6.20 -3.70
CA GLN A 83 14.52 6.51 -4.42
C GLN A 83 15.56 7.19 -3.52
N THR A 84 15.14 8.05 -2.60
CA THR A 84 16.02 8.69 -1.62
C THR A 84 16.76 7.71 -0.73
N LEU A 85 16.16 6.56 -0.43
CA LEU A 85 16.79 5.48 0.34
C LEU A 85 17.74 4.66 -0.53
N GLN A 86 17.40 4.46 -1.80
CA GLN A 86 18.28 3.82 -2.76
C GLN A 86 19.55 4.65 -2.98
N ASP A 87 19.43 5.97 -3.07
CA ASP A 87 20.54 6.91 -3.23
C ASP A 87 21.50 6.92 -2.01
N LYS A 88 20.98 6.56 -0.84
CA LYS A 88 21.74 6.41 0.41
C LYS A 88 22.36 5.01 0.61
N GLY A 89 22.35 4.18 -0.42
CA GLY A 89 22.94 2.85 -0.40
C GLY A 89 21.94 1.70 -0.37
N GLY A 90 20.64 1.96 -0.27
CA GLY A 90 19.59 0.94 -0.32
C GLY A 90 19.67 -0.08 0.82
N TRP A 91 19.24 -1.31 0.56
CA TRP A 91 19.17 -2.39 1.56
C TRP A 91 20.49 -2.71 2.29
N PRO A 92 21.68 -2.57 1.70
CA PRO A 92 22.95 -2.74 2.44
C PRO A 92 23.18 -1.68 3.53
N ASN A 93 22.46 -0.55 3.51
CA ASN A 93 22.57 0.46 4.55
C ASN A 93 21.87 0.00 5.84
N PRO A 94 22.57 -0.08 6.99
CA PRO A 94 21.99 -0.53 8.27
C PRO A 94 20.79 0.32 8.74
N GLU A 95 20.76 1.61 8.41
CA GLU A 95 19.67 2.52 8.79
C GLU A 95 18.33 2.12 8.14
N LEU A 96 18.39 1.36 7.03
CA LEU A 96 17.19 0.96 6.32
C LEU A 96 16.28 0.05 7.16
N ALA A 97 16.87 -0.76 8.04
CA ALA A 97 16.12 -1.63 8.93
C ALA A 97 15.22 -0.82 9.87
N ASP A 98 15.73 0.27 10.43
CA ASP A 98 14.97 1.14 11.31
C ASP A 98 13.89 1.91 10.55
N LEU A 99 14.22 2.42 9.37
CA LEU A 99 13.26 3.12 8.49
C LEU A 99 12.14 2.20 8.02
N PHE A 100 12.47 0.94 7.69
CA PHE A 100 11.45 -0.05 7.35
C PHE A 100 10.57 -0.42 8.54
N ASN A 101 11.15 -0.54 9.74
CA ASN A 101 10.39 -0.77 10.96
C ASN A 101 9.41 0.38 11.24
N ASP A 102 9.81 1.63 11.06
CA ASP A 102 8.94 2.79 11.20
C ASP A 102 7.80 2.78 10.19
N TYR A 103 8.11 2.46 8.93
CA TYR A 103 7.11 2.30 7.87
C TYR A 103 6.10 1.17 8.21
N ALA A 104 6.59 0.02 8.62
CA ALA A 104 5.76 -1.11 9.02
C ALA A 104 4.85 -0.75 10.20
N ARG A 105 5.37 -0.06 11.21
CA ARG A 105 4.58 0.41 12.37
C ARG A 105 3.45 1.34 11.96
N VAL A 106 3.68 2.25 11.02
CA VAL A 106 2.63 3.12 10.49
C VAL A 106 1.56 2.29 9.78
N CYS A 107 1.96 1.33 8.92
CA CYS A 107 1.01 0.45 8.25
C CYS A 107 0.18 -0.39 9.24
N PHE A 108 0.80 -0.95 10.28
CA PHE A 108 0.10 -1.70 11.31
C PHE A 108 -0.88 -0.83 12.08
N LYS A 109 -0.50 0.40 12.41
CA LYS A 109 -1.36 1.33 13.14
C LYS A 109 -2.56 1.76 12.31
N GLU A 110 -2.34 2.09 11.03
CA GLU A 110 -3.37 2.66 10.16
C GLU A 110 -4.31 1.62 9.56
N PHE A 111 -3.82 0.41 9.31
CA PHE A 111 -4.56 -0.62 8.56
C PHE A 111 -4.78 -1.92 9.32
N GLY A 112 -4.08 -2.14 10.44
CA GLY A 112 -4.07 -3.40 11.17
C GLY A 112 -5.41 -3.79 11.82
N ASP A 113 -6.31 -2.84 11.98
CA ASP A 113 -7.69 -3.09 12.43
C ASP A 113 -8.52 -3.88 11.41
N ARG A 114 -8.21 -3.74 10.13
CA ARG A 114 -8.96 -4.28 8.98
C ARG A 114 -8.17 -5.27 8.14
N VAL A 115 -6.85 -5.15 8.11
CA VAL A 115 -5.95 -6.03 7.35
C VAL A 115 -5.22 -6.96 8.30
N ARG A 116 -5.62 -8.22 8.34
CA ARG A 116 -5.05 -9.21 9.27
C ARG A 116 -3.81 -9.92 8.72
N THR A 117 -3.62 -9.90 7.42
CA THR A 117 -2.47 -10.51 6.75
C THR A 117 -1.63 -9.43 6.10
N LEU A 118 -0.49 -9.15 6.71
CA LEU A 118 0.55 -8.26 6.20
C LEU A 118 1.79 -9.11 5.90
N THR A 119 2.26 -9.04 4.67
CA THR A 119 3.42 -9.80 4.21
C THR A 119 4.51 -8.86 3.69
N SER A 120 5.72 -9.37 3.56
CA SER A 120 6.82 -8.73 2.83
C SER A 120 7.38 -9.74 1.84
N CYS A 121 7.76 -9.30 0.67
CA CYS A 121 8.49 -10.12 -0.31
C CYS A 121 9.96 -9.97 -0.13
#